data_63c7f36889e6920524402116949bc0b4
#
_entry.id   63c7f36889e6920524402116949bc0b4
#
_cell.length_a   1.000
_cell.length_b   1.000
_cell.length_c   1.000
_cell.angle_alpha   90.00
_cell.angle_beta   90.00
_cell.angle_gamma   90.00
#
_symmetry.space_group_name_H-M   'P 1'
#
loop_
_entity.id
_entity.type
_entity.pdbx_description
1 polymer ?
#
loop_
_entity_poly.entity_id
_entity_poly.type
_entity_poly.pdbx_seq_one_letter_code
_entity_poly.pdbx_strand_id
1 'polypeptide(L)'
;AADRLPYFTGADRAELATLTAIGRAIIAKGSIKDVLNYLGLGEGSALPVGVPVPWPTATPPAGWLKCDGRAFTKEQYPVLARVYPTLRLPDLRGEFIRGWDDGRKVDTGRDLLSRQDGTSFSHYAGNFDIGSGHSINNYDQILDNQPGFSRFSFAGPSRGDGVNYVTIRPRNIAFNYIVRAA
;
A
#
# COMPACT_ATOMS: atom_id res chain seq x y z
N ALA A 1 19.38 2.09 -48.72
CA ALA A 1 18.95 3.48 -48.44
C ALA A 1 19.12 3.74 -46.95
N ALA A 2 19.73 4.85 -46.59
CA ALA A 2 19.83 5.23 -45.18
C ALA A 2 18.42 5.40 -44.58
N ASP A 3 18.27 5.02 -43.30
CA ASP A 3 17.03 5.18 -42.52
C ASP A 3 15.80 4.41 -43.03
N ARG A 4 16.04 3.23 -43.66
CA ARG A 4 14.99 2.36 -44.18
C ARG A 4 15.17 0.94 -43.66
N LEU A 5 14.04 0.32 -43.32
CA LEU A 5 13.98 -1.11 -42.95
C LEU A 5 13.23 -1.87 -44.05
N PRO A 6 13.84 -2.90 -44.66
CA PRO A 6 13.16 -3.76 -45.63
C PRO A 6 12.11 -4.61 -44.89
N TYR A 7 10.93 -4.77 -45.48
CA TYR A 7 9.91 -5.69 -45.03
C TYR A 7 9.19 -6.34 -46.21
N PHE A 8 8.70 -7.54 -46.03
CA PHE A 8 8.04 -8.31 -47.10
C PHE A 8 6.54 -7.93 -47.14
N THR A 9 6.05 -7.64 -48.34
CA THR A 9 4.63 -7.37 -48.62
C THR A 9 3.97 -8.55 -49.35
N GLY A 10 4.70 -9.63 -49.61
CA GLY A 10 4.28 -10.88 -50.23
C GLY A 10 5.46 -11.84 -50.36
N ALA A 11 5.21 -13.05 -50.92
CA ALA A 11 6.23 -14.10 -51.00
C ALA A 11 7.52 -13.66 -51.72
N ASP A 12 7.40 -12.82 -52.78
CA ASP A 12 8.53 -12.37 -53.60
C ASP A 12 8.63 -10.85 -53.70
N ARG A 13 8.04 -10.13 -52.72
CA ARG A 13 7.98 -8.66 -52.77
C ARG A 13 8.45 -8.05 -51.47
N ALA A 14 9.46 -7.21 -51.56
CA ALA A 14 9.99 -6.43 -50.43
C ALA A 14 9.83 -4.92 -50.70
N GLU A 15 9.49 -4.21 -49.65
CA GLU A 15 9.40 -2.74 -49.64
C GLU A 15 10.24 -2.15 -48.52
N LEU A 16 10.42 -0.83 -48.53
CA LEU A 16 11.25 -0.12 -47.54
C LEU A 16 10.35 0.78 -46.68
N ALA A 17 10.21 0.44 -45.41
CA ALA A 17 9.61 1.33 -44.41
C ALA A 17 10.62 2.36 -43.89
N THR A 18 10.13 3.56 -43.52
CA THR A 18 10.97 4.56 -42.87
C THR A 18 11.27 4.11 -41.44
N LEU A 19 12.55 4.01 -41.10
CA LEU A 19 13.01 3.72 -39.74
C LEU A 19 13.33 5.02 -39.01
N THR A 20 12.51 5.41 -38.06
CA THR A 20 12.73 6.63 -37.25
C THR A 20 13.95 6.47 -36.34
N ALA A 21 14.46 7.59 -35.82
CA ALA A 21 15.55 7.58 -34.84
C ALA A 21 15.19 6.76 -33.58
N ILE A 22 13.92 6.85 -33.11
CA ILE A 22 13.41 6.07 -31.99
C ILE A 22 13.36 4.58 -32.34
N GLY A 23 12.88 4.21 -33.53
CA GLY A 23 12.85 2.82 -33.98
C GLY A 23 14.26 2.20 -34.03
N ARG A 24 15.25 2.93 -34.55
CA ARG A 24 16.64 2.50 -34.50
C ARG A 24 17.17 2.32 -33.09
N ALA A 25 16.88 3.26 -32.19
CA ALA A 25 17.29 3.20 -30.80
C ALA A 25 16.73 1.96 -30.09
N ILE A 26 15.48 1.57 -30.38
CA ILE A 26 14.84 0.36 -29.81
C ILE A 26 15.46 -0.91 -30.40
N ILE A 27 15.59 -0.99 -31.74
CA ILE A 27 16.15 -2.18 -32.43
C ILE A 27 17.62 -2.40 -32.06
N ALA A 28 18.36 -1.33 -31.78
CA ALA A 28 19.76 -1.41 -31.37
C ALA A 28 19.98 -1.89 -29.92
N LYS A 29 18.91 -2.14 -29.14
CA LYS A 29 19.05 -2.64 -27.76
C LYS A 29 19.42 -4.13 -27.77
N GLY A 30 20.38 -4.48 -26.91
CA GLY A 30 20.89 -5.85 -26.82
C GLY A 30 20.02 -6.79 -25.96
N SER A 31 19.10 -6.26 -25.19
CA SER A 31 18.25 -7.05 -24.29
C SER A 31 16.87 -6.42 -24.08
N ILE A 32 15.91 -7.22 -23.61
CA ILE A 32 14.59 -6.74 -23.19
C ILE A 32 14.73 -5.68 -22.09
N LYS A 33 15.66 -5.86 -21.15
CA LYS A 33 15.95 -4.92 -20.08
C LYS A 33 16.38 -3.56 -20.63
N ASP A 34 17.22 -3.53 -21.64
CA ASP A 34 17.67 -2.27 -22.25
C ASP A 34 16.53 -1.55 -22.98
N VAL A 35 15.62 -2.30 -23.62
CA VAL A 35 14.40 -1.74 -24.22
C VAL A 35 13.52 -1.12 -23.13
N LEU A 36 13.26 -1.85 -22.05
CA LEU A 36 12.42 -1.36 -20.94
C LEU A 36 13.03 -0.13 -20.28
N ASN A 37 14.33 -0.10 -20.04
CA ASN A 37 15.04 1.06 -19.51
C ASN A 37 14.93 2.26 -20.44
N TYR A 38 15.07 2.05 -21.75
CA TYR A 38 14.92 3.11 -22.74
C TYR A 38 13.50 3.71 -22.77
N LEU A 39 12.49 2.88 -22.54
CA LEU A 39 11.09 3.30 -22.43
C LEU A 39 10.72 3.92 -21.07
N GLY A 40 11.67 3.99 -20.12
CA GLY A 40 11.41 4.46 -18.77
C GLY A 40 10.59 3.49 -17.90
N LEU A 41 10.45 2.25 -18.32
CA LEU A 41 9.67 1.21 -17.62
C LEU A 41 10.52 0.41 -16.62
N GLY A 42 11.84 0.71 -16.51
CA GLY A 42 12.76 0.05 -15.60
C GLY A 42 12.76 -1.47 -15.75
N GLU A 43 12.35 -2.18 -14.71
CA GLU A 43 12.31 -3.66 -14.68
C GLU A 43 11.01 -4.26 -15.24
N GLY A 44 10.33 -3.58 -16.14
CA GLY A 44 9.15 -4.10 -16.84
C GLY A 44 7.80 -3.65 -16.24
N SER A 45 7.83 -2.70 -15.31
CA SER A 45 6.63 -2.11 -14.74
C SER A 45 6.86 -0.65 -14.36
N ALA A 46 5.87 0.20 -14.60
CA ALA A 46 5.88 1.57 -14.11
C ALA A 46 5.81 1.65 -12.57
N LEU A 47 5.39 0.56 -11.91
CA LEU A 47 5.30 0.48 -10.45
C LEU A 47 6.58 -0.15 -9.87
N PRO A 48 7.29 0.54 -8.97
CA PRO A 48 8.49 -0.01 -8.34
C PRO A 48 8.23 -1.32 -7.57
N VAL A 49 9.25 -2.19 -7.51
CA VAL A 49 9.20 -3.41 -6.68
C VAL A 49 8.96 -3.02 -5.22
N GLY A 50 8.08 -3.75 -4.54
CA GLY A 50 7.82 -3.58 -3.11
C GLY A 50 6.77 -2.52 -2.76
N VAL A 51 6.21 -1.77 -3.72
CA VAL A 51 5.10 -0.84 -3.45
C VAL A 51 3.81 -1.63 -3.19
N PRO A 52 3.16 -1.50 -2.03
CA PRO A 52 1.89 -2.14 -1.77
C PRO A 52 0.76 -1.53 -2.60
N VAL A 53 0.01 -2.38 -3.30
CA VAL A 53 -1.17 -1.96 -4.06
C VAL A 53 -2.39 -2.78 -3.66
N PRO A 54 -3.61 -2.19 -3.66
CA PRO A 54 -4.84 -2.91 -3.42
C PRO A 54 -5.18 -3.82 -4.60
N TRP A 55 -5.51 -5.08 -4.29
CA TRP A 55 -5.87 -6.11 -5.25
C TRP A 55 -7.21 -6.75 -4.90
N PRO A 56 -8.20 -6.86 -5.84
CA PRO A 56 -9.57 -7.22 -5.50
C PRO A 56 -9.80 -8.72 -5.28
N THR A 57 -8.83 -9.59 -5.58
CA THR A 57 -8.99 -11.03 -5.45
C THR A 57 -8.09 -11.65 -4.40
N ALA A 58 -8.45 -12.86 -3.94
CA ALA A 58 -7.69 -13.58 -2.93
C ALA A 58 -6.31 -14.05 -3.43
N THR A 59 -6.13 -14.24 -4.73
CA THR A 59 -4.87 -14.73 -5.32
C THR A 59 -4.21 -13.61 -6.12
N PRO A 60 -2.97 -13.23 -5.78
CA PRO A 60 -2.22 -12.27 -6.58
C PRO A 60 -1.82 -12.86 -7.94
N PRO A 61 -1.56 -12.04 -8.96
CA PRO A 61 -1.01 -12.50 -10.22
C PRO A 61 0.41 -13.03 -10.07
N ALA A 62 0.91 -13.74 -11.10
CA ALA A 62 2.30 -14.21 -11.12
C ALA A 62 3.29 -13.04 -10.93
N GLY A 63 4.34 -13.25 -10.16
CA GLY A 63 5.34 -12.23 -9.83
C GLY A 63 4.95 -11.26 -8.70
N TRP A 64 3.79 -11.47 -8.07
CA TRP A 64 3.31 -10.66 -6.95
C TRP A 64 3.16 -11.49 -5.68
N LEU A 65 3.41 -10.89 -4.52
CA LEU A 65 3.28 -11.50 -3.20
C LEU A 65 2.25 -10.74 -2.37
N LYS A 66 1.54 -11.47 -1.49
CA LYS A 66 0.64 -10.87 -0.50
C LYS A 66 1.42 -10.22 0.62
N CYS A 67 0.94 -9.06 1.08
CA CYS A 67 1.39 -8.42 2.30
C CYS A 67 0.71 -9.06 3.53
N ASP A 68 1.11 -10.27 3.87
CA ASP A 68 0.55 -11.09 4.96
C ASP A 68 1.59 -11.48 6.01
N GLY A 69 2.68 -10.72 6.10
CA GLY A 69 3.76 -10.97 7.06
C GLY A 69 4.73 -12.08 6.65
N ARG A 70 4.57 -12.64 5.43
CA ARG A 70 5.42 -13.74 4.97
C ARG A 70 6.88 -13.36 4.85
N ALA A 71 7.74 -14.32 5.13
CA ALA A 71 9.15 -14.24 4.81
C ALA A 71 9.40 -14.56 3.33
N PHE A 72 10.48 -14.03 2.79
CA PHE A 72 11.00 -14.35 1.47
C PHE A 72 12.54 -14.41 1.52
N THR A 73 13.19 -14.88 0.45
CA THR A 73 14.64 -14.96 0.43
C THR A 73 15.25 -13.94 -0.53
N LYS A 74 16.47 -13.51 -0.22
CA LYS A 74 17.22 -12.56 -1.05
C LYS A 74 17.56 -13.17 -2.43
N GLU A 75 17.76 -14.48 -2.48
CA GLU A 75 18.08 -15.21 -3.69
C GLU A 75 16.89 -15.22 -4.65
N GLN A 76 15.67 -15.38 -4.13
CA GLN A 76 14.45 -15.37 -4.94
C GLN A 76 14.07 -13.96 -5.39
N TYR A 77 14.24 -12.97 -4.50
CA TYR A 77 13.77 -11.60 -4.74
C TYR A 77 14.81 -10.55 -4.32
N PRO A 78 15.93 -10.43 -5.05
CA PRO A 78 17.05 -9.56 -4.66
C PRO A 78 16.70 -8.07 -4.64
N VAL A 79 15.79 -7.63 -5.52
CA VAL A 79 15.31 -6.23 -5.54
C VAL A 79 14.40 -5.94 -4.35
N LEU A 80 13.45 -6.86 -4.08
CA LEU A 80 12.55 -6.75 -2.94
C LEU A 80 13.32 -6.74 -1.59
N ALA A 81 14.42 -7.50 -1.50
CA ALA A 81 15.29 -7.53 -0.33
C ALA A 81 15.98 -6.18 -0.02
N ARG A 82 16.14 -5.31 -1.02
CA ARG A 82 16.65 -3.94 -0.80
C ARG A 82 15.57 -3.03 -0.22
N VAL A 83 14.31 -3.27 -0.58
CA VAL A 83 13.15 -2.49 -0.09
C VAL A 83 12.74 -2.94 1.30
N TYR A 84 12.77 -4.25 1.56
CA TYR A 84 12.45 -4.86 2.86
C TYR A 84 13.65 -5.64 3.39
N PRO A 85 14.63 -4.97 4.03
CA PRO A 85 15.88 -5.61 4.49
C PRO A 85 15.67 -6.69 5.56
N THR A 86 14.52 -6.67 6.25
CA THR A 86 14.14 -7.72 7.22
C THR A 86 13.77 -9.04 6.56
N LEU A 87 13.72 -9.09 5.21
CA LEU A 87 13.27 -10.24 4.43
C LEU A 87 11.84 -10.74 4.80
N ARG A 88 11.03 -9.80 5.29
CA ARG A 88 9.62 -10.02 5.60
C ARG A 88 8.78 -8.89 5.03
N LEU A 89 7.65 -9.25 4.45
CA LEU A 89 6.63 -8.28 4.06
C LEU A 89 5.84 -7.81 5.29
N PRO A 90 5.34 -6.57 5.29
CA PRO A 90 4.40 -6.15 6.32
C PRO A 90 3.12 -7.01 6.25
N ASP A 91 2.49 -7.25 7.39
CA ASP A 91 1.15 -7.82 7.42
C ASP A 91 0.13 -6.68 7.36
N LEU A 92 -0.45 -6.49 6.18
CA LEU A 92 -1.43 -5.42 5.93
C LEU A 92 -2.87 -5.93 5.94
N ARG A 93 -3.09 -7.16 6.41
CA ARG A 93 -4.44 -7.71 6.54
C ARG A 93 -5.21 -6.97 7.64
N GLY A 94 -6.31 -6.32 7.26
CA GLY A 94 -7.12 -5.51 8.19
C GLY A 94 -6.52 -4.15 8.57
N GLU A 95 -5.42 -3.75 7.95
CA GLU A 95 -4.72 -2.51 8.25
C GLU A 95 -5.00 -1.40 7.23
N PHE A 96 -4.94 -0.16 7.69
CA PHE A 96 -4.88 1.03 6.85
C PHE A 96 -3.43 1.52 6.73
N ILE A 97 -2.99 1.80 5.50
CA ILE A 97 -1.68 2.43 5.28
C ILE A 97 -1.80 3.91 5.60
N ARG A 98 -1.01 4.37 6.59
CA ARG A 98 -0.91 5.77 6.98
C ARG A 98 0.41 6.38 6.47
N GLY A 99 0.38 7.65 6.09
CA GLY A 99 1.61 8.39 5.78
C GLY A 99 2.50 8.48 7.02
N TRP A 100 3.79 8.19 6.85
CA TRP A 100 4.78 8.39 7.89
C TRP A 100 4.98 9.88 8.18
N ASP A 101 5.13 10.24 9.44
CA ASP A 101 5.24 11.64 9.89
C ASP A 101 6.47 12.36 9.34
N ASP A 102 7.59 11.64 9.19
CA ASP A 102 8.86 12.14 8.63
C ASP A 102 9.27 13.52 9.17
N GLY A 103 9.08 13.73 10.46
CA GLY A 103 9.45 14.98 11.14
C GLY A 103 8.42 16.11 11.06
N ARG A 104 7.24 15.88 10.49
CA ARG A 104 6.15 16.87 10.43
C ARG A 104 5.53 17.21 11.79
N LYS A 105 5.70 16.31 12.78
CA LYS A 105 5.22 16.46 14.16
C LYS A 105 3.69 16.35 14.35
N VAL A 106 3.02 15.59 13.51
CA VAL A 106 1.59 15.24 13.66
C VAL A 106 1.37 13.82 14.21
N ASP A 107 2.40 12.95 14.12
CA ASP A 107 2.39 11.56 14.59
C ASP A 107 3.80 11.17 15.05
N THR A 108 4.29 11.88 16.06
CA THR A 108 5.69 11.81 16.51
C THR A 108 6.03 10.47 17.14
N GLY A 109 7.30 10.04 16.97
CA GLY A 109 7.82 8.84 17.63
C GLY A 109 7.45 7.53 16.94
N ARG A 110 6.98 7.58 15.69
CA ARG A 110 6.71 6.39 14.90
C ARG A 110 7.79 6.13 13.86
N ASP A 111 8.22 4.88 13.79
CA ASP A 111 9.11 4.39 12.76
C ASP A 111 8.34 3.94 11.51
N LEU A 112 9.03 3.92 10.36
CA LEU A 112 8.50 3.30 9.15
C LEU A 112 8.10 1.84 9.40
N LEU A 113 6.97 1.42 8.86
CA LEU A 113 6.39 0.08 8.99
C LEU A 113 5.98 -0.29 10.43
N SER A 114 6.01 0.65 11.39
CA SER A 114 5.49 0.40 12.74
C SER A 114 3.96 0.29 12.73
N ARG A 115 3.45 -0.59 13.60
CA ARG A 115 2.02 -0.77 13.81
C ARG A 115 1.49 0.27 14.81
N GLN A 116 0.24 0.68 14.63
CA GLN A 116 -0.54 1.48 15.57
C GLN A 116 -1.93 0.89 15.68
N ASP A 117 -2.38 0.67 16.91
CA ASP A 117 -3.74 0.19 17.14
C ASP A 117 -4.77 1.29 16.85
N GLY A 118 -5.96 0.88 16.42
CA GLY A 118 -7.07 1.80 16.18
C GLY A 118 -7.52 2.47 17.46
N THR A 119 -7.99 3.73 17.36
CA THR A 119 -8.59 4.44 18.48
C THR A 119 -9.77 3.65 19.03
N SER A 120 -9.77 3.39 20.32
CA SER A 120 -10.89 2.80 21.04
C SER A 120 -11.46 3.79 22.02
N PHE A 121 -12.78 3.80 22.10
CA PHE A 121 -13.53 4.58 23.07
C PHE A 121 -14.25 3.62 24.01
N SER A 122 -14.09 3.80 25.32
CA SER A 122 -14.83 3.04 26.33
C SER A 122 -15.75 3.95 27.13
N HIS A 123 -16.97 3.50 27.32
CA HIS A 123 -17.97 4.15 28.16
C HIS A 123 -18.41 3.17 29.25
N TYR A 124 -18.35 3.64 30.47
CA TYR A 124 -18.84 2.87 31.61
C TYR A 124 -20.32 3.13 31.74
N ALA A 125 -21.15 2.12 31.49
CA ALA A 125 -22.59 2.15 31.68
C ALA A 125 -22.95 1.18 32.82
N GLY A 126 -23.30 1.68 33.96
CA GLY A 126 -23.77 0.91 35.13
C GLY A 126 -24.52 1.81 36.10
N ASN A 127 -25.23 1.20 37.00
CA ASN A 127 -26.12 1.87 37.99
C ASN A 127 -25.30 2.55 39.11
N PHE A 128 -24.08 2.98 38.84
CA PHE A 128 -23.22 3.68 39.78
C PHE A 128 -23.12 5.15 39.42
N ASP A 129 -23.29 5.96 40.42
CA ASP A 129 -23.12 7.44 40.41
C ASP A 129 -21.64 7.80 40.19
N ILE A 130 -21.06 7.36 39.06
CA ILE A 130 -19.66 7.59 38.78
C ILE A 130 -19.54 8.58 37.62
N GLY A 131 -19.32 9.83 37.98
CA GLY A 131 -19.12 10.94 37.04
C GLY A 131 -17.84 10.88 36.21
N SER A 132 -17.20 9.73 35.98
CA SER A 132 -15.88 9.68 35.32
C SER A 132 -15.58 8.41 34.56
N GLY A 133 -16.56 7.77 33.95
CA GLY A 133 -16.43 6.48 33.30
C GLY A 133 -16.07 6.51 31.80
N HIS A 134 -15.44 7.55 31.29
CA HIS A 134 -15.05 7.61 29.88
C HIS A 134 -13.53 7.52 29.73
N SER A 135 -13.05 6.68 28.84
CA SER A 135 -11.65 6.72 28.41
C SER A 135 -11.56 6.62 26.90
N ILE A 136 -10.63 7.36 26.35
CA ILE A 136 -10.21 7.29 24.95
C ILE A 136 -8.79 6.77 24.96
N ASN A 137 -8.56 5.66 24.25
CA ASN A 137 -7.23 5.07 24.14
C ASN A 137 -6.76 5.13 22.68
N ASN A 138 -5.44 5.18 22.48
CA ASN A 138 -4.81 5.18 21.17
C ASN A 138 -5.30 6.35 20.29
N TYR A 139 -5.23 7.56 20.81
CA TYR A 139 -5.55 8.78 20.08
C TYR A 139 -4.29 9.58 19.75
N ASP A 140 -4.30 10.31 18.63
CA ASP A 140 -3.17 11.12 18.21
C ASP A 140 -3.14 12.48 18.90
N GLN A 141 -4.27 13.14 19.01
CA GLN A 141 -4.39 14.46 19.65
C GLN A 141 -5.80 14.65 20.21
N ILE A 142 -5.88 15.34 21.36
CA ILE A 142 -7.11 15.96 21.83
C ILE A 142 -7.15 17.36 21.20
N LEU A 143 -8.05 17.55 20.25
CA LEU A 143 -8.38 18.88 19.77
C LEU A 143 -9.12 19.62 20.90
N ASP A 144 -8.79 20.88 21.12
CA ASP A 144 -9.23 21.74 22.19
C ASP A 144 -10.61 21.45 22.77
N ASN A 145 -10.75 21.57 24.09
CA ASN A 145 -12.03 21.53 24.78
C ASN A 145 -13.00 22.51 24.14
N GLN A 146 -13.90 21.99 23.30
CA GLN A 146 -14.99 22.79 22.77
C GLN A 146 -16.00 23.08 23.90
N PRO A 147 -16.18 24.33 24.33
CA PRO A 147 -17.16 24.66 25.34
C PRO A 147 -18.57 24.33 24.83
N GLY A 148 -19.29 23.49 25.53
CA GLY A 148 -20.67 23.14 25.20
C GLY A 148 -21.01 21.65 25.09
N PHE A 149 -20.04 20.74 25.09
CA PHE A 149 -20.31 19.30 25.15
C PHE A 149 -20.56 18.83 26.58
N SER A 150 -21.76 19.04 27.09
CA SER A 150 -22.17 18.58 28.44
C SER A 150 -22.96 17.27 28.46
N ARG A 151 -23.30 16.68 27.30
CA ARG A 151 -24.03 15.41 27.23
C ARG A 151 -23.69 14.63 25.97
N PHE A 152 -23.21 13.39 26.16
CA PHE A 152 -23.21 12.38 25.13
C PHE A 152 -24.42 11.47 25.33
N SER A 153 -25.28 11.35 24.34
CA SER A 153 -26.26 10.27 24.29
C SER A 153 -25.75 9.20 23.32
N PHE A 154 -25.47 8.01 23.84
CA PHE A 154 -25.16 6.86 23.01
C PHE A 154 -26.44 6.12 22.68
N ALA A 155 -26.83 6.13 21.39
CA ALA A 155 -27.80 5.19 20.86
C ALA A 155 -27.03 3.97 20.31
N GLY A 156 -26.78 3.00 21.18
CA GLY A 156 -26.15 1.74 20.83
C GLY A 156 -26.67 0.61 21.70
N PRO A 157 -26.51 -0.66 21.29
CA PRO A 157 -26.96 -1.77 22.12
C PRO A 157 -26.17 -1.79 23.41
N SER A 158 -26.84 -1.46 24.53
CA SER A 158 -26.30 -1.69 25.88
C SER A 158 -26.28 -3.19 26.11
N ARG A 159 -25.13 -3.73 26.43
CA ARG A 159 -24.96 -5.11 26.86
C ARG A 159 -24.64 -5.11 28.34
N GLY A 160 -25.66 -5.28 29.18
CA GLY A 160 -25.53 -5.53 30.60
C GLY A 160 -24.82 -4.43 31.42
N ASP A 161 -24.57 -4.71 32.69
CA ASP A 161 -23.75 -3.88 33.57
C ASP A 161 -22.27 -4.08 33.21
N GLY A 162 -21.67 -3.13 32.49
CA GLY A 162 -20.28 -3.28 32.05
C GLY A 162 -19.73 -2.13 31.21
N VAL A 163 -18.51 -2.30 30.76
CA VAL A 163 -17.81 -1.36 29.91
C VAL A 163 -18.13 -1.63 28.43
N ASN A 164 -18.69 -0.65 27.75
CA ASN A 164 -18.85 -0.71 26.28
C ASN A 164 -17.58 -0.22 25.62
N TYR A 165 -16.93 -1.10 24.84
CA TYR A 165 -15.79 -0.75 24.02
C TYR A 165 -16.26 -0.50 22.59
N VAL A 166 -15.97 0.68 22.06
CA VAL A 166 -16.23 1.02 20.68
C VAL A 166 -14.92 1.29 19.97
N THR A 167 -14.64 0.53 18.92
CA THR A 167 -13.52 0.80 18.03
C THR A 167 -14.02 1.67 16.88
N ILE A 168 -13.39 2.82 16.69
CA ILE A 168 -13.74 3.76 15.63
C ILE A 168 -12.98 3.35 14.37
N ARG A 169 -13.72 3.21 13.28
CA ARG A 169 -13.15 2.95 11.96
C ARG A 169 -13.89 3.73 10.88
N PRO A 170 -13.19 4.23 9.84
CA PRO A 170 -13.84 4.84 8.70
C PRO A 170 -14.62 3.78 7.89
N ARG A 171 -15.56 4.22 7.05
CA ARG A 171 -16.17 3.34 6.04
C ARG A 171 -15.08 2.83 5.11
N ASN A 172 -15.09 1.53 4.82
CA ASN A 172 -14.03 0.89 4.06
C ASN A 172 -14.56 -0.25 3.18
N ILE A 173 -13.75 -0.64 2.22
CA ILE A 173 -13.92 -1.83 1.38
C ILE A 173 -12.64 -2.62 1.48
N ALA A 174 -12.75 -3.93 1.75
CA ALA A 174 -11.59 -4.80 1.91
C ALA A 174 -10.96 -5.14 0.54
N PHE A 175 -9.67 -4.90 0.43
CA PHE A 175 -8.80 -5.34 -0.66
C PHE A 175 -7.63 -6.13 -0.09
N ASN A 176 -7.09 -7.04 -0.90
CA ASN A 176 -5.84 -7.69 -0.58
C ASN A 176 -4.69 -6.75 -0.95
N TYR A 177 -3.76 -6.47 -0.04
CA TYR A 177 -2.55 -5.74 -0.41
C TYR A 177 -1.51 -6.71 -0.98
N ILE A 178 -0.98 -6.37 -2.15
CA ILE A 178 0.06 -7.14 -2.82
C ILE A 178 1.22 -6.24 -3.23
N VAL A 179 2.41 -6.82 -3.32
CA VAL A 179 3.62 -6.15 -3.83
C VAL A 179 4.17 -6.88 -5.03
N ARG A 180 4.69 -6.15 -6.01
CA ARG A 180 5.50 -6.75 -7.06
C ARG A 180 6.80 -7.25 -6.44
N ALA A 181 7.17 -8.50 -6.72
CA ALA A 181 8.31 -9.17 -6.09
C ALA A 181 9.58 -9.16 -6.97
N ALA A 182 9.41 -9.05 -8.29
CA ALA A 182 10.49 -9.03 -9.28
C ALA A 182 10.15 -8.10 -10.46
#